data_46d8de17b8d28f8c984e209ee485e657
#
_entry.id   46d8de17b8d28f8c984e209ee485e657
#
_cell.length_a   1.000
_cell.length_b   1.000
_cell.length_c   1.000
_cell.angle_alpha   90.00
_cell.angle_beta   90.00
_cell.angle_gamma   90.00
#
_symmetry.space_group_name_H-M   'P 1'
#
loop_
_entity.id
_entity.type
_entity.pdbx_description
1 polymer ?
#
loop_
_entity_poly.entity_id
_entity_poly.type
_entity_poly.pdbx_seq_one_letter_code
_entity_poly.pdbx_strand_id
1 'polypeptide(L)'
;MRIDVQGLGFPLTPALLNHTERRLRFALTRTSDRIMRVVVRLGDANGPRGGEDKFCRMQVHLQRAAPVLIEDAGVDLYAVIDRVAERAGRSVAKRIDRRHENARPARLEPLGSPSGDAVALNKS
;
A
#
# COMPACT_ATOMS: atom_id res chain seq x y z
N MET A 1 6.19 8.98 -8.71
CA MET A 1 6.25 7.97 -7.64
C MET A 1 7.70 7.56 -7.41
N ARG A 2 8.14 7.70 -6.20
CA ARG A 2 9.51 7.36 -5.81
C ARG A 2 9.48 6.08 -5.01
N ILE A 3 10.36 5.13 -5.33
CA ILE A 3 10.41 3.84 -4.65
C ILE A 3 11.76 3.69 -3.99
N ASP A 4 11.76 3.52 -2.66
CA ASP A 4 12.97 3.28 -1.87
C ASP A 4 12.87 1.87 -1.29
N VAL A 5 13.89 1.05 -1.56
CA VAL A 5 13.93 -0.32 -1.07
C VAL A 5 15.13 -0.48 -0.16
N GLN A 6 14.92 -1.02 1.03
CA GLN A 6 15.96 -1.21 2.04
C GLN A 6 15.99 -2.65 2.48
N GLY A 7 17.19 -3.20 2.64
CA GLY A 7 17.38 -4.51 3.24
C GLY A 7 17.78 -4.34 4.70
N LEU A 8 17.12 -5.06 5.57
CA LEU A 8 17.40 -5.02 7.00
C LEU A 8 18.12 -6.29 7.38
N GLY A 9 19.44 -6.21 7.46
CA GLY A 9 20.24 -7.34 7.88
C GLY A 9 20.57 -8.34 6.81
N PHE A 10 20.28 -8.04 5.55
CA PHE A 10 20.71 -8.90 4.46
C PHE A 10 20.86 -8.08 3.17
N PRO A 11 21.66 -8.58 2.23
CA PRO A 11 21.95 -7.81 1.02
C PRO A 11 20.79 -7.81 0.04
N LEU A 12 20.63 -6.67 -0.63
CA LEU A 12 19.68 -6.55 -1.73
C LEU A 12 20.40 -6.85 -3.02
N THR A 13 19.97 -7.89 -3.72
CA THR A 13 20.54 -8.20 -5.02
C THR A 13 19.85 -7.36 -6.10
N PRO A 14 20.53 -7.15 -7.23
CA PRO A 14 19.89 -6.44 -8.34
C PRO A 14 18.59 -7.13 -8.81
N ALA A 15 18.56 -8.46 -8.79
CA ALA A 15 17.36 -9.19 -9.18
C ALA A 15 16.21 -8.88 -8.24
N LEU A 16 16.49 -8.83 -6.94
CA LEU A 16 15.46 -8.56 -5.94
C LEU A 16 14.94 -7.13 -6.07
N LEU A 17 15.84 -6.17 -6.27
CA LEU A 17 15.45 -4.79 -6.50
C LEU A 17 14.58 -4.64 -7.74
N ASN A 18 14.98 -5.26 -8.84
CA ASN A 18 14.24 -5.20 -10.07
C ASN A 18 12.85 -5.80 -9.92
N HIS A 19 12.77 -6.93 -9.24
CA HIS A 19 11.49 -7.60 -9.04
C HIS A 19 10.56 -6.70 -8.23
N THR A 20 11.07 -6.15 -7.13
CA THR A 20 10.29 -5.30 -6.25
C THR A 20 9.76 -4.08 -7.00
N GLU A 21 10.63 -3.38 -7.71
CA GLU A 21 10.22 -2.19 -8.44
C GLU A 21 9.21 -2.50 -9.53
N ARG A 22 9.43 -3.58 -10.26
CA ARG A 22 8.54 -3.96 -11.34
C ARG A 22 7.15 -4.30 -10.83
N ARG A 23 7.10 -5.08 -9.75
CA ARG A 23 5.80 -5.46 -9.19
C ARG A 23 5.06 -4.26 -8.63
N LEU A 24 5.79 -3.35 -7.99
CA LEU A 24 5.17 -2.14 -7.45
C LEU A 24 4.66 -1.22 -8.53
N ARG A 25 5.47 -0.99 -9.56
CA ARG A 25 5.04 -0.11 -10.64
C ARG A 25 3.80 -0.67 -11.33
N PHE A 26 3.76 -1.99 -11.51
CA PHE A 26 2.59 -2.62 -12.09
C PHE A 26 1.36 -2.47 -11.20
N ALA A 27 1.51 -2.79 -9.92
CA ALA A 27 0.37 -2.79 -9.00
C ALA A 27 -0.17 -1.39 -8.74
N LEU A 28 0.68 -0.37 -8.81
CA LEU A 28 0.33 1.00 -8.45
C LEU A 28 0.20 1.93 -9.64
N THR A 29 0.19 1.38 -10.86
CA THR A 29 0.16 2.20 -12.07
C THR A 29 -1.04 3.14 -12.10
N ARG A 30 -2.21 2.63 -11.76
CA ARG A 30 -3.44 3.40 -11.89
C ARG A 30 -3.54 4.54 -10.89
N THR A 31 -2.80 4.46 -9.81
CA THR A 31 -2.86 5.45 -8.75
C THR A 31 -1.55 6.20 -8.57
N SER A 32 -0.60 6.01 -9.49
CA SER A 32 0.75 6.53 -9.32
C SER A 32 0.81 8.05 -9.17
N ASP A 33 -0.11 8.76 -9.80
CA ASP A 33 -0.14 10.22 -9.71
C ASP A 33 -0.55 10.72 -8.32
N ARG A 34 -1.14 9.86 -7.51
CA ARG A 34 -1.51 10.21 -6.14
C ARG A 34 -0.47 9.76 -5.12
N ILE A 35 0.54 9.02 -5.55
CA ILE A 35 1.55 8.45 -4.67
C ILE A 35 2.77 9.34 -4.67
N MET A 36 3.16 9.79 -3.49
CA MET A 36 4.38 10.57 -3.35
C MET A 36 5.59 9.66 -3.31
N ARG A 37 5.53 8.59 -2.53
CA ARG A 37 6.68 7.77 -2.29
C ARG A 37 6.25 6.41 -1.73
N VAL A 38 7.02 5.37 -2.07
CA VAL A 38 6.84 4.04 -1.52
C VAL A 38 8.13 3.63 -0.82
N VAL A 39 8.04 3.22 0.43
CA VAL A 39 9.18 2.73 1.18
C VAL A 39 8.98 1.25 1.43
N VAL A 40 9.96 0.44 1.02
CA VAL A 40 9.90 -1.01 1.17
C VAL A 40 11.06 -1.46 2.03
N ARG A 41 10.77 -2.25 3.05
CA ARG A 41 11.80 -2.86 3.90
C ARG A 41 11.69 -4.35 3.83
N LEU A 42 12.81 -5.00 3.55
CA LEU A 42 12.91 -6.44 3.40
C LEU A 42 13.88 -6.99 4.43
N GLY A 43 13.54 -8.09 5.06
CA GLY A 43 14.40 -8.65 6.07
C GLY A 43 13.98 -10.04 6.49
N ASP A 44 14.66 -10.54 7.53
CA ASP A 44 14.33 -11.83 8.14
C ASP A 44 13.32 -11.62 9.24
N ALA A 45 12.21 -12.34 9.17
CA ALA A 45 11.13 -12.17 10.14
C ALA A 45 11.54 -12.64 11.53
N ASN A 46 12.40 -13.65 11.60
CA ASN A 46 12.79 -14.27 12.86
C ASN A 46 14.13 -13.79 13.37
N GLY A 47 14.73 -12.84 12.67
CA GLY A 47 15.99 -12.24 13.10
C GLY A 47 17.15 -13.21 13.08
N PRO A 48 18.18 -12.94 13.88
CA PRO A 48 19.40 -13.75 13.83
C PRO A 48 19.23 -15.17 14.34
N ARG A 49 18.13 -15.47 14.97
CA ARG A 49 17.92 -16.84 15.43
C ARG A 49 17.65 -17.79 14.32
N GLY A 50 17.56 -17.30 13.15
CA GLY A 50 17.33 -18.14 12.02
C GLY A 50 15.90 -18.49 11.91
N GLY A 51 15.24 -18.73 11.31
CA GLY A 51 13.98 -18.98 10.78
C GLY A 51 14.14 -18.74 9.34
N GLU A 52 13.31 -19.34 8.59
CA GLU A 52 13.40 -19.23 7.15
C GLU A 52 12.52 -18.15 6.59
N ASP A 53 11.70 -17.56 7.45
CA ASP A 53 10.73 -16.58 6.96
C ASP A 53 11.37 -15.25 6.66
N LYS A 54 10.95 -14.68 5.57
CA LYS A 54 11.34 -13.33 5.17
C LYS A 54 10.14 -12.43 5.27
N PHE A 55 10.37 -11.14 5.53
CA PHE A 55 9.26 -10.20 5.59
C PHE A 55 9.43 -9.09 4.58
N CYS A 56 8.30 -8.51 4.20
CA CYS A 56 8.26 -7.30 3.39
C CYS A 56 7.30 -6.33 4.06
N ARG A 57 7.80 -5.17 4.40
CA ARG A 57 6.99 -4.10 4.99
C ARG A 57 6.98 -2.94 4.03
N MET A 58 5.80 -2.45 3.70
CA MET A 58 5.66 -1.41 2.70
C MET A 58 4.82 -0.28 3.24
N GLN A 59 5.30 0.94 3.03
CA GLN A 59 4.55 2.16 3.32
C GLN A 59 4.34 2.92 2.04
N VAL A 60 3.10 3.21 1.71
CA VAL A 60 2.78 4.01 0.54
C VAL A 60 2.30 5.36 1.02
N HIS A 61 3.06 6.40 0.72
CA HIS A 61 2.75 7.76 1.12
C HIS A 61 1.95 8.44 0.02
N LEU A 62 0.75 8.86 0.37
CA LEU A 62 -0.20 9.43 -0.57
C LEU A 62 -0.32 10.93 -0.37
N GLN A 63 -0.71 11.62 -1.44
CA GLN A 63 -1.05 13.03 -1.33
C GLN A 63 -2.39 13.15 -0.62
N ARG A 64 -2.43 13.98 0.43
CA ARG A 64 -3.67 14.35 1.11
C ARG A 64 -4.41 13.18 1.73
N ALA A 65 -3.71 12.11 2.04
CA ALA A 65 -4.31 10.97 2.71
C ALA A 65 -3.28 10.30 3.60
N ALA A 66 -3.76 9.57 4.59
CA ALA A 66 -2.87 8.83 5.47
C ALA A 66 -2.15 7.74 4.70
N PRO A 67 -0.91 7.41 5.10
CA PRO A 67 -0.18 6.36 4.39
C PRO A 67 -0.84 4.99 4.54
N VAL A 68 -0.60 4.16 3.55
CA VAL A 68 -1.05 2.77 3.57
C VAL A 68 0.11 1.90 4.00
N LEU A 69 -0.12 1.05 4.99
CA LEU A 69 0.91 0.16 5.53
C LEU A 69 0.50 -1.28 5.27
N ILE A 70 1.38 -2.03 4.60
CA ILE A 70 1.16 -3.44 4.30
C ILE A 70 2.38 -4.21 4.76
N GLU A 71 2.14 -5.36 5.38
CA GLU A 71 3.23 -6.22 5.82
C GLU A 71 2.85 -7.67 5.65
N ASP A 72 3.80 -8.50 5.23
CA ASP A 72 3.58 -9.93 5.11
C ASP A 72 4.93 -10.63 5.27
N ALA A 73 4.87 -11.93 5.51
CA ALA A 73 6.06 -12.74 5.70
C ALA A 73 5.84 -14.12 5.11
N GLY A 74 6.93 -14.79 4.78
CA GLY A 74 6.86 -16.14 4.23
C GLY A 74 8.25 -16.63 3.85
N VAL A 75 8.33 -17.87 3.42
CA VAL A 75 9.60 -18.51 3.09
C VAL A 75 10.21 -17.92 1.82
N ASP A 76 9.38 -17.66 0.84
CA ASP A 76 9.84 -17.17 -0.47
C ASP A 76 9.61 -15.66 -0.56
N LEU A 77 10.69 -14.90 -0.47
CA LEU A 77 10.59 -13.44 -0.44
C LEU A 77 9.97 -12.88 -1.71
N TYR A 78 10.24 -13.48 -2.86
CA TYR A 78 9.63 -13.00 -4.11
C TYR A 78 8.11 -13.14 -4.05
N ALA A 79 7.62 -14.25 -3.53
CA ALA A 79 6.19 -14.45 -3.37
C ALA A 79 5.60 -13.48 -2.35
N VAL A 80 6.34 -13.21 -1.28
CA VAL A 80 5.91 -12.25 -0.26
C VAL A 80 5.77 -10.85 -0.88
N ILE A 81 6.77 -10.45 -1.67
CA ILE A 81 6.73 -9.15 -2.35
C ILE A 81 5.53 -9.06 -3.28
N ASP A 82 5.25 -10.13 -4.02
CA ASP A 82 4.11 -10.15 -4.94
C ASP A 82 2.80 -9.94 -4.20
N ARG A 83 2.62 -10.62 -3.07
CA ARG A 83 1.40 -10.47 -2.28
C ARG A 83 1.27 -9.06 -1.69
N VAL A 84 2.37 -8.54 -1.17
CA VAL A 84 2.36 -7.21 -0.57
C VAL A 84 2.06 -6.15 -1.63
N ALA A 85 2.67 -6.26 -2.80
CA ALA A 85 2.43 -5.32 -3.88
C ALA A 85 0.96 -5.33 -4.32
N GLU A 86 0.40 -6.52 -4.46
CA GLU A 86 -0.98 -6.65 -4.88
C GLU A 86 -1.94 -6.07 -3.84
N ARG A 87 -1.69 -6.39 -2.57
CA ARG A 87 -2.51 -5.83 -1.49
C ARG A 87 -2.37 -4.32 -1.40
N ALA A 88 -1.17 -3.81 -1.62
CA ALA A 88 -0.93 -2.38 -1.60
C ALA A 88 -1.74 -1.69 -2.70
N GLY A 89 -1.76 -2.27 -3.89
CA GLY A 89 -2.53 -1.71 -4.99
C GLY A 89 -4.00 -1.58 -4.64
N ARG A 90 -4.58 -2.63 -4.07
CA ARG A 90 -5.99 -2.61 -3.68
C ARG A 90 -6.24 -1.62 -2.53
N SER A 91 -5.35 -1.60 -1.55
CA SER A 91 -5.52 -0.72 -0.39
C SER A 91 -5.39 0.75 -0.76
N VAL A 92 -4.45 1.06 -1.65
CA VAL A 92 -4.28 2.44 -2.12
C VAL A 92 -5.51 2.89 -2.89
N ALA A 93 -6.01 2.05 -3.78
CA ALA A 93 -7.21 2.39 -4.56
C ALA A 93 -8.38 2.66 -3.64
N LYS A 94 -8.58 1.82 -2.63
CA LYS A 94 -9.63 2.01 -1.65
C LYS A 94 -9.45 3.31 -0.87
N ARG A 95 -8.22 3.61 -0.47
CA ARG A 95 -7.96 4.81 0.31
C ARG A 95 -8.25 6.07 -0.51
N ILE A 96 -7.88 6.06 -1.77
CA ILE A 96 -8.13 7.18 -2.67
C ILE A 96 -9.61 7.33 -2.93
N ASP A 97 -10.32 6.25 -3.19
CA ASP A 97 -11.76 6.29 -3.41
C ASP A 97 -12.49 6.84 -2.20
N ARG A 98 -12.10 6.37 -1.03
CA ARG A 98 -12.71 6.83 0.22
C ARG A 98 -12.47 8.31 0.42
N ARG A 99 -11.25 8.77 0.13
CA ARG A 99 -10.90 10.18 0.25
C ARG A 99 -11.71 11.03 -0.72
N HIS A 100 -11.88 10.54 -1.92
CA HIS A 100 -12.65 11.24 -2.94
C HIS A 100 -14.11 11.38 -2.52
N GLU A 101 -14.69 10.31 -2.01
CA GLU A 101 -16.06 10.33 -1.52
C GLU A 101 -16.24 11.32 -0.38
N ASN A 102 -15.30 11.34 0.53
CA ASN A 102 -15.36 12.26 1.66
C ASN A 102 -15.21 13.72 1.24
N ALA A 103 -14.56 13.96 0.13
CA ALA A 103 -14.36 15.32 -0.37
C ALA A 103 -15.55 15.84 -1.15
N ARG A 104 -16.49 15.00 -1.51
CA ARG A 104 -17.69 15.45 -2.20
C ARG A 104 -18.52 16.30 -1.27
N PRO A 105 -19.11 17.36 -1.79
CA PRO A 105 -20.11 18.06 -1.01
C PRO A 105 -21.19 17.08 -0.75
N ALA A 106 -21.58 16.94 0.41
CA ALA A 106 -22.48 15.94 0.81
C ALA A 106 -23.62 15.82 -0.11
N ARG A 107 -23.47 15.88 -1.08
CA ARG A 107 -24.41 15.71 -1.91
C ARG A 107 -25.55 16.24 -1.40
N LEU A 108 -25.48 16.85 -0.98
CA LEU A 108 -26.23 17.37 -0.50
C LEU A 108 -27.32 17.15 -0.73
N GLU A 109 -27.42 16.59 -0.80
CA GLU A 109 -27.97 16.17 -1.00
C GLU A 109 -28.77 16.27 -0.80
N PRO A 110 -29.53 16.69 -0.73
CA PRO A 110 -30.28 16.61 -0.43
C PRO A 110 -31.02 15.91 -0.52
N LEU A 111 -31.24 15.80 -0.24
CA LEU A 111 -31.40 15.04 -0.16
C LEU A 111 -31.68 14.34 0.09
N GLY A 112 -32.04 14.31 0.43
CA GLY A 112 -31.97 13.51 0.89
C GLY A 112 -31.64 12.82 1.18
N SER A 113 -31.98 12.96 1.78
CA SER A 113 -31.45 12.25 2.23
C SER A 113 -30.91 11.67 2.65
N PRO A 114 -31.28 11.76 3.02
CA PRO A 114 -30.66 11.00 3.52
C PRO A 114 -30.09 10.29 3.74
N SER A 115 -30.56 10.58 4.10
CA SER A 115 -29.93 9.81 4.25
C SER A 115 -29.18 9.25 4.40
N GLY A 116 -29.76 9.71 4.59
CA GLY A 116 -29.11 9.04 4.78
C GLY A 116 -28.33 8.86 4.84
N ASP A 117 -28.86 9.39 5.12
CA ASP A 117 -28.10 9.03 5.12
C ASP A 117 -27.31 9.09 5.30
N ALA A 118 -27.80 9.72 5.29
CA ALA A 118 -27.17 9.55 5.32
C ALA A 118 -26.42 9.40 5.52
N VAL A 119 -26.78 9.81 5.68
CA VAL A 119 -26.07 9.42 5.73
C VAL A 119 -25.26 9.09 5.90
N ALA A 120 -25.72 9.61 5.91
CA ALA A 120 -25.01 9.19 5.95
C ALA A 120 -24.12 9.09 6.08
N LEU A 121 -24.34 9.54 6.37
CA LEU A 121 -23.48 9.28 6.39
C LEU A 121 -22.57 9.14 6.67
N ASN A 122 -22.84 9.45 6.71
CA ASN A 122 -21.98 9.12 6.80
C ASN A 122 -21.20 8.84 6.90
N LYS A 123 -21.67 9.10 6.87
CA LYS A 123 -21.03 8.78 6.87
C LYS A 123 -20.28 8.45 6.79
N SER A 124 -20.55 8.89 6.87
CA SER A 124 -19.65 8.55 6.71
C SER A 124 -19.18 8.16 6.79
#